data_a0f77cb0fdbcd0d5546eb908d42990c7
#
_entry.id   a0f77cb0fdbcd0d5546eb908d42990c7
#
_cell.length_a   1.000
_cell.length_b   1.000
_cell.length_c   1.000
_cell.angle_alpha   90.00
_cell.angle_beta   90.00
_cell.angle_gamma   90.00
#
_symmetry.space_group_name_H-M   'P 1'
#
loop_
_entity.id
_entity.type
_entity.pdbx_description
1 polymer ?
#
loop_
_entity_poly.entity_id
_entity_poly.type
_entity_poly.pdbx_seq_one_letter_code
_entity_poly.pdbx_strand_id
1 'polypeptide(L)'
;MNAMPELLWSRQPHAGYYINSVAVSDDGNVIVAGTFFHNYSHPSRIPGLDAVPPDQRKIFERIAPAATRTDVCGDQDGHFGTYAWDRTGKPLLTKEFDGWQGVYWVDVAADGGTVASCGWKSQAPYAGFISAWTVAGGKELLSFSLPGRGNMVALDASGRTLLAGAEQGYLFCRDGDGAFAEPVCIALNVRGDSDQDSVIATGISADGATGLVASAHGEIILFSIASGQPAALARWRLPKDALVHTAALSGDGRRAYAGANNGVLYAFDVAAFQHTPGPVWTAKVPEGATTIYGLACDRAGDKVAIAGNREGGGVVAVYADAGTEATLQWTAHSKQSPNCLAFDPGGQWLGLASGHPDNTPGGFNLWDANDGTMQWFWATDNMSWPIRLSGDASVVVSGSDESMVTAFVGPGAAIGRGRAESDG
;
A
#
# COMPACT_ATOMS: atom_id res chain seq x y z
N MET A 1 -2.33 3.55 -31.10
CA MET A 1 -1.10 3.53 -30.29
C MET A 1 -1.42 4.38 -29.07
N ASN A 2 -1.33 3.80 -27.88
CA ASN A 2 -1.53 4.58 -26.66
C ASN A 2 -0.42 5.62 -26.56
N ALA A 3 -0.75 6.81 -26.04
CA ALA A 3 0.24 7.86 -25.83
C ALA A 3 1.33 7.38 -24.85
N MET A 4 2.57 7.80 -25.06
CA MET A 4 3.61 7.61 -24.05
C MET A 4 3.35 8.59 -22.90
N PRO A 5 3.47 8.17 -21.64
CA PRO A 5 3.34 9.11 -20.53
C PRO A 5 4.46 10.15 -20.56
N GLU A 6 4.13 11.37 -20.18
CA GLU A 6 5.13 12.42 -19.97
C GLU A 6 5.83 12.17 -18.63
N LEU A 7 7.15 12.00 -18.68
CA LEU A 7 7.97 11.76 -17.51
C LEU A 7 8.26 13.08 -16.79
N LEU A 8 7.94 13.19 -15.51
CA LEU A 8 8.41 14.28 -14.65
C LEU A 8 9.89 14.07 -14.32
N TRP A 9 10.19 12.93 -13.74
CA TRP A 9 11.54 12.50 -13.39
C TRP A 9 11.57 11.01 -13.04
N SER A 10 12.80 10.46 -13.02
CA SER A 10 13.09 9.15 -12.44
C SER A 10 14.29 9.27 -11.50
N ARG A 11 14.27 8.59 -10.36
CA ARG A 11 15.29 8.64 -9.32
C ARG A 11 15.61 7.25 -8.81
N GLN A 12 16.88 7.02 -8.54
CA GLN A 12 17.38 5.84 -7.84
C GLN A 12 17.82 6.28 -6.44
N PRO A 13 16.97 6.13 -5.41
CA PRO A 13 17.32 6.58 -4.07
C PRO A 13 18.50 5.79 -3.50
N HIS A 14 18.53 4.49 -3.77
CA HIS A 14 19.61 3.62 -3.33
C HIS A 14 19.76 2.44 -4.31
N ALA A 15 20.94 2.27 -4.88
CA ALA A 15 21.23 1.18 -5.81
C ALA A 15 21.16 -0.18 -5.11
N GLY A 16 20.55 -1.18 -5.78
CA GLY A 16 20.45 -2.54 -5.25
C GLY A 16 19.32 -2.77 -4.24
N TYR A 17 18.49 -1.75 -3.96
CA TYR A 17 17.29 -1.86 -3.15
C TYR A 17 16.04 -1.66 -3.98
N TYR A 18 15.05 -2.51 -3.80
CA TYR A 18 13.75 -2.41 -4.47
C TYR A 18 12.92 -1.27 -3.90
N ILE A 19 12.06 -0.70 -4.73
CA ILE A 19 11.05 0.24 -4.27
C ILE A 19 9.78 -0.54 -3.95
N ASN A 20 9.60 -0.85 -2.68
CA ASN A 20 8.47 -1.67 -2.22
C ASN A 20 7.19 -0.87 -2.00
N SER A 21 7.30 0.43 -1.72
CA SER A 21 6.16 1.29 -1.45
C SER A 21 6.43 2.72 -1.92
N VAL A 22 5.39 3.38 -2.44
CA VAL A 22 5.38 4.81 -2.74
C VAL A 22 4.11 5.44 -2.21
N ALA A 23 4.16 6.74 -1.94
CA ALA A 23 3.02 7.58 -1.59
C ALA A 23 3.17 8.96 -2.24
N VAL A 24 2.05 9.68 -2.39
CA VAL A 24 2.04 11.03 -2.96
C VAL A 24 0.94 11.86 -2.28
N SER A 25 1.26 13.13 -1.96
CA SER A 25 0.29 14.06 -1.38
C SER A 25 -0.84 14.41 -2.36
N ASP A 26 -1.97 14.92 -1.84
CA ASP A 26 -3.14 15.24 -2.68
C ASP A 26 -2.82 16.28 -3.77
N ASP A 27 -1.92 17.23 -3.49
CA ASP A 27 -1.49 18.26 -4.45
C ASP A 27 -0.33 17.80 -5.39
N GLY A 28 0.17 16.57 -5.21
CA GLY A 28 1.28 16.03 -5.98
C GLY A 28 2.65 16.64 -5.68
N ASN A 29 2.76 17.49 -4.64
CA ASN A 29 4.00 18.21 -4.33
C ASN A 29 4.97 17.44 -3.44
N VAL A 30 4.52 16.37 -2.77
CA VAL A 30 5.38 15.50 -1.97
C VAL A 30 5.22 14.06 -2.46
N ILE A 31 6.31 13.48 -2.92
CA ILE A 31 6.39 12.10 -3.40
C ILE A 31 7.33 11.35 -2.49
N VAL A 32 6.89 10.23 -1.96
CA VAL A 32 7.62 9.44 -0.96
C VAL A 32 7.87 8.03 -1.48
N ALA A 33 9.02 7.46 -1.15
CA ALA A 33 9.34 6.07 -1.42
C ALA A 33 10.10 5.42 -0.27
N GLY A 34 9.87 4.13 -0.09
CA GLY A 34 10.61 3.26 0.81
C GLY A 34 11.47 2.27 0.04
N THR A 35 12.74 2.11 0.45
CA THR A 35 13.64 1.12 -0.12
C THR A 35 13.65 -0.15 0.71
N PHE A 36 13.62 -1.29 0.03
CA PHE A 36 13.55 -2.60 0.65
C PHE A 36 14.48 -3.59 -0.05
N PHE A 37 15.13 -4.42 0.75
CA PHE A 37 16.02 -5.46 0.25
C PHE A 37 15.32 -6.81 0.19
N HIS A 38 15.15 -7.35 -1.02
CA HIS A 38 14.64 -8.69 -1.23
C HIS A 38 15.78 -9.66 -1.57
N ASN A 39 16.41 -10.25 -0.58
CA ASN A 39 17.20 -11.45 -0.84
C ASN A 39 16.49 -12.68 -0.31
N TYR A 40 15.37 -13.02 -0.94
CA TYR A 40 14.61 -14.22 -0.57
C TYR A 40 15.28 -15.52 -1.02
N SER A 41 16.22 -15.47 -1.95
CA SER A 41 16.81 -16.66 -2.53
C SER A 41 17.88 -17.34 -1.67
N HIS A 42 18.44 -16.63 -0.67
CA HIS A 42 19.42 -17.20 0.25
C HIS A 42 19.33 -16.56 1.64
N PRO A 43 18.53 -17.14 2.57
CA PRO A 43 18.50 -16.71 3.97
C PRO A 43 19.90 -16.66 4.61
N SER A 44 20.82 -17.54 4.18
CA SER A 44 22.20 -17.57 4.66
C SER A 44 23.05 -16.37 4.21
N ARG A 45 22.59 -15.55 3.28
CA ARG A 45 23.27 -14.33 2.84
C ARG A 45 22.78 -13.05 3.51
N ILE A 46 21.75 -13.13 4.32
CA ILE A 46 21.29 -12.00 5.13
C ILE A 46 22.21 -11.95 6.36
N PRO A 47 23.11 -10.97 6.47
CA PRO A 47 23.94 -10.83 7.66
C PRO A 47 23.06 -10.69 8.90
N GLY A 48 23.36 -11.46 9.94
CA GLY A 48 22.60 -11.44 11.18
C GLY A 48 21.33 -12.30 11.20
N LEU A 49 21.00 -13.02 10.11
CA LEU A 49 19.85 -13.93 10.12
C LEU A 49 19.96 -15.01 11.20
N ASP A 50 21.19 -15.41 11.57
CA ASP A 50 21.43 -16.36 12.65
C ASP A 50 21.01 -15.81 14.03
N ALA A 51 20.95 -14.50 14.18
CA ALA A 51 20.44 -13.83 15.37
C ALA A 51 18.91 -13.69 15.41
N VAL A 52 18.24 -13.98 14.28
CA VAL A 52 16.76 -13.94 14.20
C VAL A 52 16.19 -15.17 14.90
N PRO A 53 15.24 -15.03 15.82
CA PRO A 53 14.58 -16.14 16.48
C PRO A 53 14.05 -17.19 15.49
N PRO A 54 14.14 -18.49 15.78
CA PRO A 54 13.77 -19.56 14.83
C PRO A 54 12.32 -19.50 14.33
N ASP A 55 11.40 -19.05 15.17
CA ASP A 55 10.00 -18.84 14.84
C ASP A 55 9.80 -17.71 13.79
N GLN A 56 10.63 -16.69 13.87
CA GLN A 56 10.62 -15.58 12.92
C GLN A 56 11.38 -15.92 11.63
N ARG A 57 12.39 -16.80 11.67
CA ARG A 57 13.06 -17.33 10.47
C ARG A 57 12.07 -18.05 9.54
N LYS A 58 11.08 -18.75 10.09
CA LYS A 58 10.03 -19.43 9.32
C LYS A 58 9.19 -18.47 8.47
N ILE A 59 9.10 -17.21 8.84
CA ILE A 59 8.44 -16.18 8.03
C ILE A 59 9.25 -15.93 6.77
N PHE A 60 10.57 -15.84 6.87
CA PHE A 60 11.46 -15.72 5.70
C PHE A 60 11.39 -16.94 4.80
N GLU A 61 11.38 -18.13 5.37
CA GLU A 61 11.28 -19.39 4.63
C GLU A 61 9.96 -19.56 3.88
N ARG A 62 8.85 -18.97 4.38
CA ARG A 62 7.54 -18.98 3.72
C ARG A 62 7.41 -17.95 2.60
N ILE A 63 8.12 -16.84 2.70
CA ILE A 63 8.07 -15.75 1.74
C ILE A 63 9.08 -15.94 0.62
N ALA A 64 10.04 -16.86 0.77
CA ALA A 64 11.07 -17.15 -0.20
C ALA A 64 10.60 -18.21 -1.21
N PRO A 65 10.04 -17.82 -2.37
CA PRO A 65 10.06 -18.74 -3.51
C PRO A 65 11.52 -18.97 -3.90
N ALA A 66 11.80 -20.16 -4.41
CA ALA A 66 13.14 -20.60 -4.83
C ALA A 66 13.74 -19.82 -6.03
N ALA A 67 13.36 -18.59 -6.24
CA ALA A 67 13.82 -17.75 -7.33
C ALA A 67 15.19 -17.15 -7.02
N THR A 68 16.16 -17.58 -7.78
CA THR A 68 17.57 -17.17 -7.73
C THR A 68 17.77 -15.79 -8.37
N ARG A 69 17.52 -14.71 -7.65
CA ARG A 69 17.92 -13.36 -8.04
C ARG A 69 19.25 -13.00 -7.39
N THR A 70 20.34 -13.50 -7.92
CA THR A 70 21.69 -13.17 -7.42
C THR A 70 22.34 -12.00 -8.14
N ASP A 71 21.76 -11.56 -9.21
CA ASP A 71 22.34 -10.64 -10.19
C ASP A 71 21.84 -9.19 -10.10
N VAL A 72 20.72 -8.94 -9.40
CA VAL A 72 20.14 -7.59 -9.25
C VAL A 72 20.64 -6.88 -7.98
N CYS A 73 21.13 -7.62 -7.01
CA CYS A 73 21.65 -7.09 -5.77
C CYS A 73 23.17 -6.91 -5.88
N GLY A 74 23.61 -5.74 -6.31
CA GLY A 74 24.99 -5.30 -6.19
C GLY A 74 25.48 -5.33 -4.73
N ASP A 75 26.72 -4.95 -4.51
CA ASP A 75 27.27 -4.78 -3.17
C ASP A 75 26.40 -3.81 -2.38
N GLN A 76 25.68 -4.35 -1.39
CA GLN A 76 24.79 -3.58 -0.53
C GLN A 76 25.58 -3.17 0.70
N ASP A 77 25.47 -1.89 1.03
CA ASP A 77 26.18 -1.27 2.13
C ASP A 77 25.49 -1.45 3.49
N GLY A 78 24.32 -2.12 3.52
CA GLY A 78 23.56 -2.34 4.74
C GLY A 78 22.77 -1.10 5.20
N HIS A 79 22.44 -0.20 4.28
CA HIS A 79 21.59 0.96 4.52
C HIS A 79 20.32 0.88 3.70
N PHE A 80 19.22 1.33 4.25
CA PHE A 80 17.94 1.48 3.57
C PHE A 80 17.24 2.73 4.07
N GLY A 81 16.17 3.20 3.41
CA GLY A 81 15.62 4.47 3.83
C GLY A 81 14.20 4.78 3.35
N THR A 82 13.72 5.89 3.91
CA THR A 82 12.54 6.63 3.46
C THR A 82 13.00 7.93 2.85
N TYR A 83 12.58 8.16 1.62
CA TYR A 83 12.99 9.31 0.82
C TYR A 83 11.76 10.08 0.35
N ALA A 84 11.85 11.42 0.36
CA ALA A 84 10.81 12.25 -0.22
C ALA A 84 11.40 13.31 -1.15
N TRP A 85 10.66 13.61 -2.22
CA TRP A 85 11.01 14.62 -3.23
C TRP A 85 9.81 15.51 -3.48
N ASP A 86 10.10 16.73 -3.95
CA ASP A 86 9.06 17.57 -4.52
C ASP A 86 8.70 17.12 -5.95
N ARG A 87 7.67 17.75 -6.52
CA ARG A 87 7.19 17.47 -7.87
C ARG A 87 8.27 17.62 -8.95
N THR A 88 9.33 18.38 -8.71
CA THR A 88 10.46 18.57 -9.65
C THR A 88 11.55 17.52 -9.47
N GLY A 89 11.42 16.65 -8.48
CA GLY A 89 12.42 15.64 -8.11
C GLY A 89 13.54 16.18 -7.23
N LYS A 90 13.37 17.35 -6.60
CA LYS A 90 14.30 17.88 -5.61
C LYS A 90 14.07 17.19 -4.27
N PRO A 91 15.12 16.68 -3.60
CA PRO A 91 14.99 16.04 -2.29
C PRO A 91 14.39 16.98 -1.23
N LEU A 92 13.41 16.49 -0.47
CA LEU A 92 12.78 17.14 0.66
C LEU A 92 13.15 16.46 1.98
N LEU A 93 13.21 15.13 1.98
CA LEU A 93 13.51 14.31 3.16
C LEU A 93 14.36 13.10 2.76
N THR A 94 15.37 12.79 3.57
CA THR A 94 16.12 11.55 3.51
C THR A 94 16.26 11.03 4.93
N LYS A 95 15.75 9.83 5.19
CA LYS A 95 15.88 9.12 6.46
C LYS A 95 16.43 7.73 6.18
N GLU A 96 17.69 7.54 6.47
CA GLU A 96 18.39 6.29 6.30
C GLU A 96 18.49 5.54 7.62
N PHE A 97 18.45 4.24 7.54
CA PHE A 97 18.55 3.32 8.65
C PHE A 97 19.72 2.36 8.39
N ASP A 98 20.53 2.13 9.43
CA ASP A 98 21.53 1.07 9.39
C ASP A 98 20.84 -0.29 9.46
N GLY A 99 21.33 -1.23 8.69
CA GLY A 99 20.89 -2.62 8.70
C GLY A 99 20.42 -3.12 7.35
N TRP A 100 19.98 -4.38 7.36
CA TRP A 100 19.47 -5.09 6.20
C TRP A 100 17.95 -5.16 6.29
N GLN A 101 17.28 -5.42 5.22
CA GLN A 101 15.84 -5.52 4.98
C GLN A 101 15.26 -4.20 4.46
N GLY A 102 14.52 -3.43 5.24
CA GLY A 102 14.09 -2.17 4.68
C GLY A 102 12.76 -1.62 5.17
N VAL A 103 12.37 -0.56 4.50
CA VAL A 103 11.04 0.05 4.61
C VAL A 103 10.06 -0.79 3.79
N TYR A 104 9.08 -1.38 4.47
CA TYR A 104 8.08 -2.22 3.83
C TYR A 104 6.92 -1.39 3.28
N TRP A 105 6.51 -0.35 4.00
CA TRP A 105 5.44 0.55 3.57
C TRP A 105 5.71 2.00 3.97
N VAL A 106 5.27 2.93 3.11
CA VAL A 106 5.28 4.37 3.38
C VAL A 106 3.90 4.95 3.13
N ASP A 107 3.59 6.05 3.82
CA ASP A 107 2.44 6.88 3.57
C ASP A 107 2.77 8.35 3.79
N VAL A 108 1.97 9.25 3.21
CA VAL A 108 2.09 10.70 3.36
C VAL A 108 0.72 11.31 3.57
N ALA A 109 0.63 12.25 4.50
CA ALA A 109 -0.60 13.03 4.72
C ALA A 109 -1.01 13.80 3.45
N ALA A 110 -2.31 14.03 3.28
CA ALA A 110 -2.85 14.67 2.08
C ALA A 110 -2.24 16.06 1.81
N ASP A 111 -1.90 16.80 2.88
CA ASP A 111 -1.25 18.11 2.80
C ASP A 111 0.28 18.03 2.56
N GLY A 112 0.86 16.84 2.49
CA GLY A 112 2.29 16.63 2.34
C GLY A 112 3.12 16.95 3.60
N GLY A 113 2.50 17.29 4.73
CA GLY A 113 3.20 17.76 5.92
C GLY A 113 3.87 16.66 6.74
N THR A 114 3.32 15.45 6.72
CA THR A 114 3.77 14.31 7.53
C THR A 114 4.01 13.09 6.65
N VAL A 115 5.14 12.42 6.86
CA VAL A 115 5.49 11.12 6.27
C VAL A 115 5.57 10.08 7.36
N ALA A 116 5.03 8.91 7.10
CA ALA A 116 5.18 7.73 7.95
C ALA A 116 5.82 6.57 7.18
N SER A 117 6.56 5.71 7.89
CA SER A 117 7.08 4.48 7.35
C SER A 117 7.09 3.36 8.39
N CYS A 118 7.01 2.14 7.93
CA CYS A 118 7.25 0.96 8.74
C CYS A 118 8.10 -0.05 7.98
N GLY A 119 8.68 -0.96 8.71
CA GLY A 119 9.53 -1.96 8.11
C GLY A 119 10.22 -2.83 9.13
N TRP A 120 11.42 -3.27 8.76
CA TRP A 120 12.16 -4.23 9.50
C TRP A 120 13.67 -4.04 9.39
N LYS A 121 14.38 -4.18 10.50
CA LYS A 121 15.84 -4.22 10.58
C LYS A 121 16.27 -5.64 10.93
N SER A 122 17.15 -6.23 10.14
CA SER A 122 17.68 -7.57 10.39
C SER A 122 19.06 -7.57 11.09
N GLN A 123 19.52 -6.43 11.58
CA GLN A 123 20.68 -6.35 12.48
C GLN A 123 20.25 -6.50 13.93
N ALA A 124 21.12 -7.08 14.75
CA ALA A 124 20.86 -7.15 16.19
C ALA A 124 20.96 -5.75 16.86
N PRO A 125 20.01 -5.37 17.74
CA PRO A 125 18.83 -6.13 18.05
C PRO A 125 17.84 -6.13 16.87
N TYR A 126 17.41 -7.34 16.49
CA TYR A 126 16.41 -7.52 15.46
C TYR A 126 15.08 -6.90 15.90
N ALA A 127 14.53 -6.01 15.10
CA ALA A 127 13.29 -5.32 15.42
C ALA A 127 12.59 -4.77 14.18
N GLY A 128 11.25 -4.82 14.18
CA GLY A 128 10.45 -3.99 13.31
C GLY A 128 10.41 -2.55 13.82
N PHE A 129 9.93 -1.66 12.99
CA PHE A 129 9.81 -0.25 13.35
C PHE A 129 8.59 0.41 12.71
N ILE A 130 8.12 1.46 13.37
CA ILE A 130 7.21 2.46 12.84
C ILE A 130 7.86 3.81 13.12
N SER A 131 7.93 4.67 12.12
CA SER A 131 8.51 6.00 12.26
C SER A 131 7.70 7.03 11.49
N ALA A 132 7.69 8.27 11.97
CA ALA A 132 7.05 9.39 11.27
C ALA A 132 7.87 10.68 11.44
N TRP A 133 7.82 11.54 10.43
CA TRP A 133 8.54 12.81 10.39
C TRP A 133 7.71 13.91 9.75
N THR A 134 8.03 15.15 10.09
CA THR A 134 7.62 16.28 9.26
C THR A 134 8.45 16.30 7.98
N VAL A 135 7.84 16.59 6.83
CA VAL A 135 8.58 16.80 5.57
C VAL A 135 9.45 18.05 5.67
N ALA A 136 8.87 19.15 6.14
CA ALA A 136 9.61 20.37 6.40
C ALA A 136 10.52 20.20 7.62
N GLY A 137 11.82 20.25 7.39
CA GLY A 137 12.85 20.19 8.45
C GLY A 137 13.12 18.80 9.00
N GLY A 138 12.41 17.75 8.59
CA GLY A 138 12.67 16.36 8.97
C GLY A 138 12.60 16.09 10.48
N LYS A 139 11.79 16.82 11.25
CA LYS A 139 11.59 16.60 12.68
C LYS A 139 10.96 15.24 12.90
N GLU A 140 11.53 14.43 13.76
CA GLU A 140 10.95 13.15 14.17
C GLU A 140 9.68 13.39 15.01
N LEU A 141 8.60 12.73 14.60
CA LEU A 141 7.30 12.75 15.27
C LEU A 141 7.00 11.43 15.97
N LEU A 142 7.59 10.34 15.49
CA LEU A 142 7.44 8.99 16.03
C LEU A 142 8.69 8.16 15.71
N SER A 143 9.14 7.42 16.72
CA SER A 143 10.10 6.32 16.59
C SER A 143 9.64 5.22 17.53
N PHE A 144 9.10 4.14 16.98
CA PHE A 144 8.51 3.05 17.75
C PHE A 144 9.05 1.70 17.28
N SER A 145 9.55 0.91 18.22
CA SER A 145 10.08 -0.44 17.94
C SER A 145 9.00 -1.49 18.08
N LEU A 146 8.99 -2.44 17.15
CA LEU A 146 8.06 -3.56 17.11
C LEU A 146 8.81 -4.87 17.38
N PRO A 147 8.16 -5.87 18.01
CA PRO A 147 8.74 -7.21 18.14
C PRO A 147 8.82 -7.95 16.80
N GLY A 148 7.92 -7.63 15.87
CA GLY A 148 7.83 -8.20 14.54
C GLY A 148 7.94 -7.15 13.44
N ARG A 149 7.77 -7.56 12.17
CA ARG A 149 7.82 -6.66 11.01
C ARG A 149 6.65 -5.70 10.99
N GLY A 150 6.90 -4.41 10.81
CA GLY A 150 5.89 -3.45 10.40
C GLY A 150 5.49 -3.72 8.95
N ASN A 151 4.22 -4.04 8.70
CA ASN A 151 3.73 -4.45 7.39
C ASN A 151 3.09 -3.29 6.62
N MET A 152 2.37 -2.41 7.31
CA MET A 152 1.64 -1.32 6.67
C MET A 152 1.48 -0.14 7.63
N VAL A 153 1.45 1.06 7.08
CA VAL A 153 1.05 2.29 7.78
C VAL A 153 0.04 3.04 6.93
N ALA A 154 -0.90 3.72 7.58
CA ALA A 154 -1.85 4.63 6.96
C ALA A 154 -2.00 5.89 7.82
N LEU A 155 -1.96 7.06 7.18
CA LEU A 155 -2.18 8.37 7.78
C LEU A 155 -3.58 8.89 7.41
N ASP A 156 -4.22 9.62 8.32
CA ASP A 156 -5.35 10.46 7.97
C ASP A 156 -4.89 11.66 7.12
N ALA A 157 -5.82 12.39 6.51
CA ALA A 157 -5.48 13.50 5.63
C ALA A 157 -4.65 14.61 6.31
N SER A 158 -4.81 14.77 7.62
CA SER A 158 -4.11 15.78 8.41
C SER A 158 -2.75 15.30 8.94
N GLY A 159 -2.41 14.03 8.81
CA GLY A 159 -1.22 13.43 9.39
C GLY A 159 -1.21 13.41 10.92
N ARG A 160 -2.36 13.51 11.57
CA ARG A 160 -2.49 13.50 13.04
C ARG A 160 -2.84 12.15 13.61
N THR A 161 -3.41 11.28 12.81
CA THR A 161 -3.75 9.91 13.17
C THR A 161 -2.99 8.96 12.26
N LEU A 162 -2.30 7.99 12.86
CA LEU A 162 -1.55 6.97 12.17
C LEU A 162 -1.99 5.60 12.67
N LEU A 163 -2.34 4.72 11.74
CA LEU A 163 -2.64 3.33 12.01
C LEU A 163 -1.57 2.45 11.36
N ALA A 164 -0.92 1.63 12.17
CA ALA A 164 0.11 0.72 11.70
C ALA A 164 -0.28 -0.74 11.96
N GLY A 165 0.16 -1.62 11.07
CA GLY A 165 -0.07 -3.06 11.15
C GLY A 165 1.25 -3.82 11.29
N ALA A 166 1.30 -4.73 12.25
CA ALA A 166 2.37 -5.68 12.49
C ALA A 166 1.78 -7.02 12.98
N GLU A 167 2.21 -7.57 14.11
CA GLU A 167 1.56 -8.70 14.77
C GLU A 167 0.18 -8.35 15.34
N GLN A 168 -0.09 -7.04 15.48
CA GLN A 168 -1.38 -6.43 15.84
C GLN A 168 -1.49 -5.05 15.21
N GLY A 169 -2.64 -4.37 15.36
CA GLY A 169 -2.81 -2.98 15.00
C GLY A 169 -2.28 -2.03 16.07
N TYR A 170 -1.71 -0.91 15.64
CA TYR A 170 -1.20 0.16 16.51
C TYR A 170 -1.77 1.50 16.06
N LEU A 171 -2.63 2.08 16.88
CA LEU A 171 -3.22 3.40 16.64
C LEU A 171 -2.44 4.47 17.40
N PHE A 172 -1.87 5.42 16.68
CA PHE A 172 -1.17 6.58 17.22
C PHE A 172 -1.94 7.85 16.89
N CYS A 173 -2.05 8.76 17.87
CA CYS A 173 -2.64 10.07 17.67
C CYS A 173 -1.71 11.15 18.20
N ARG A 174 -1.78 12.35 17.61
CA ARG A 174 -1.03 13.51 18.08
C ARG A 174 -1.88 14.76 18.13
N ASP A 175 -1.59 15.62 19.07
CA ASP A 175 -2.20 16.94 19.19
C ASP A 175 -1.34 18.01 18.51
N GLY A 176 -1.95 18.80 17.62
CA GLY A 176 -1.26 19.86 16.91
C GLY A 176 0.00 19.38 16.17
N ASP A 177 1.13 20.08 16.38
CA ASP A 177 2.43 19.80 15.76
C ASP A 177 3.35 18.98 16.69
N GLY A 178 2.78 18.40 17.74
CA GLY A 178 3.48 17.54 18.70
C GLY A 178 3.91 16.20 18.11
N ALA A 179 4.67 15.43 18.91
CA ALA A 179 4.95 14.03 18.62
C ALA A 179 3.69 13.19 18.81
N PHE A 180 3.67 12.00 18.18
CA PHE A 180 2.62 11.02 18.43
C PHE A 180 2.72 10.52 19.89
N ALA A 181 1.56 10.31 20.51
CA ALA A 181 1.44 9.68 21.82
C ALA A 181 1.74 8.17 21.72
N GLU A 182 1.86 7.51 22.88
CA GLU A 182 1.95 6.06 22.95
C GLU A 182 0.74 5.41 22.25
N PRO A 183 0.96 4.28 21.52
CA PRO A 183 -0.10 3.67 20.74
C PRO A 183 -1.16 2.98 21.58
N VAL A 184 -2.37 2.97 21.04
CA VAL A 184 -3.39 2.03 21.49
C VAL A 184 -3.32 0.76 20.64
N CYS A 185 -3.16 -0.38 21.29
CA CYS A 185 -3.06 -1.67 20.62
C CYS A 185 -4.44 -2.21 20.24
N ILE A 186 -4.57 -2.68 19.00
CA ILE A 186 -5.74 -3.38 18.47
C ILE A 186 -5.34 -4.84 18.28
N ALA A 187 -5.56 -5.64 19.30
CA ALA A 187 -5.17 -7.05 19.32
C ALA A 187 -5.96 -7.86 18.30
N LEU A 188 -5.30 -8.80 17.61
CA LEU A 188 -5.95 -9.79 16.76
C LEU A 188 -6.48 -10.96 17.64
N ASN A 189 -7.59 -11.55 17.21
CA ASN A 189 -8.06 -12.81 17.77
C ASN A 189 -7.39 -13.96 17.01
N VAL A 190 -6.27 -14.45 17.52
CA VAL A 190 -5.53 -15.55 16.90
C VAL A 190 -6.39 -16.81 16.83
N ARG A 191 -6.43 -17.49 15.69
CA ARG A 191 -7.05 -18.84 15.61
C ARG A 191 -6.15 -19.82 16.35
N GLY A 192 -6.75 -20.67 17.20
CA GLY A 192 -6.04 -21.59 18.08
C GLY A 192 -5.09 -22.60 17.43
N ASP A 193 -5.07 -22.69 16.08
CA ASP A 193 -4.23 -23.63 15.32
C ASP A 193 -3.05 -22.91 14.61
N SER A 194 -2.95 -21.60 14.68
CA SER A 194 -1.85 -20.86 14.07
C SER A 194 -1.22 -19.94 15.10
N ASP A 195 0.01 -20.24 15.46
CA ASP A 195 0.77 -19.46 16.44
C ASP A 195 1.09 -18.04 16.00
N GLN A 196 0.74 -17.64 14.75
CA GLN A 196 1.12 -16.35 14.19
C GLN A 196 0.09 -15.86 13.16
N ASP A 197 -0.69 -14.86 13.53
CA ASP A 197 -1.41 -14.00 12.60
C ASP A 197 -0.69 -12.64 12.53
N SER A 198 -0.87 -11.91 11.48
CA SER A 198 -0.31 -10.55 11.32
C SER A 198 -1.26 -9.67 10.56
N VAL A 199 -1.27 -8.39 10.90
CA VAL A 199 -1.97 -7.37 10.12
C VAL A 199 -1.24 -7.19 8.80
N ILE A 200 -1.96 -7.34 7.70
CA ILE A 200 -1.43 -7.20 6.33
C ILE A 200 -1.96 -5.96 5.63
N ALA A 201 -3.07 -5.41 6.12
CA ALA A 201 -3.63 -4.18 5.61
C ALA A 201 -4.20 -3.32 6.74
N THR A 202 -3.97 -2.01 6.63
CA THR A 202 -4.57 -0.98 7.47
C THR A 202 -5.18 0.09 6.59
N GLY A 203 -6.23 0.73 7.06
CA GLY A 203 -6.86 1.88 6.42
C GLY A 203 -7.37 2.85 7.48
N ILE A 204 -7.32 4.13 7.15
CA ILE A 204 -7.89 5.18 7.99
C ILE A 204 -8.66 6.14 7.09
N SER A 205 -9.81 6.61 7.54
CA SER A 205 -10.58 7.60 6.80
C SER A 205 -9.86 8.96 6.76
N ALA A 206 -10.14 9.78 5.75
CA ALA A 206 -9.47 11.06 5.56
C ALA A 206 -9.64 12.01 6.76
N ASP A 207 -10.76 11.93 7.47
CA ASP A 207 -11.04 12.70 8.69
C ASP A 207 -10.43 12.08 9.97
N GLY A 208 -9.78 10.92 9.85
CA GLY A 208 -9.21 10.20 10.99
C GLY A 208 -10.23 9.56 11.92
N ALA A 209 -11.52 9.48 11.55
CA ALA A 209 -12.58 9.03 12.43
C ALA A 209 -12.89 7.52 12.36
N THR A 210 -12.42 6.85 11.31
CA THR A 210 -12.67 5.41 11.09
C THR A 210 -11.36 4.68 10.80
N GLY A 211 -11.19 3.50 11.40
CA GLY A 211 -10.05 2.63 11.19
C GLY A 211 -10.44 1.23 10.71
N LEU A 212 -9.60 0.65 9.84
CA LEU A 212 -9.64 -0.72 9.36
C LEU A 212 -8.34 -1.43 9.70
N VAL A 213 -8.44 -2.61 10.29
CA VAL A 213 -7.34 -3.57 10.42
C VAL A 213 -7.77 -4.89 9.79
N ALA A 214 -6.95 -5.44 8.90
CA ALA A 214 -7.19 -6.73 8.28
C ALA A 214 -5.99 -7.66 8.47
N SER A 215 -6.24 -8.86 9.01
CA SER A 215 -5.21 -9.86 9.26
C SER A 215 -5.07 -10.84 8.09
N ALA A 216 -3.89 -11.44 7.95
CA ALA A 216 -3.62 -12.47 6.95
C ALA A 216 -4.58 -13.66 7.06
N HIS A 217 -4.94 -14.07 8.28
CA HIS A 217 -5.85 -15.19 8.54
C HIS A 217 -7.33 -14.79 8.55
N GLY A 218 -7.67 -13.65 7.94
CA GLY A 218 -9.04 -13.32 7.58
C GLY A 218 -9.82 -12.53 8.62
N GLU A 219 -9.22 -12.00 9.68
CA GLU A 219 -9.94 -11.12 10.60
C GLU A 219 -10.03 -9.70 10.03
N ILE A 220 -11.23 -9.17 9.98
CA ILE A 220 -11.54 -7.79 9.61
C ILE A 220 -12.04 -7.09 10.87
N ILE A 221 -11.39 -5.99 11.23
CA ILE A 221 -11.72 -5.16 12.39
C ILE A 221 -12.01 -3.76 11.88
N LEU A 222 -13.23 -3.29 12.12
CA LEU A 222 -13.64 -1.92 11.84
C LEU A 222 -13.97 -1.22 13.16
N PHE A 223 -13.54 0.01 13.32
CA PHE A 223 -13.75 0.79 14.54
C PHE A 223 -13.82 2.28 14.25
N SER A 224 -14.56 3.00 15.09
CA SER A 224 -14.49 4.46 15.10
C SER A 224 -13.33 4.91 15.99
N ILE A 225 -12.82 6.10 15.72
CA ILE A 225 -11.75 6.73 16.51
C ILE A 225 -12.36 7.97 17.17
N ALA A 226 -12.40 7.97 18.50
CA ALA A 226 -12.92 9.09 19.28
C ALA A 226 -11.89 9.49 20.33
N SER A 227 -11.52 10.78 20.36
CA SER A 227 -10.50 11.31 21.28
C SER A 227 -9.19 10.49 21.28
N GLY A 228 -8.74 10.04 20.08
CA GLY A 228 -7.52 9.24 19.94
C GLY A 228 -7.63 7.80 20.42
N GLN A 229 -8.83 7.30 20.71
CA GLN A 229 -9.08 5.94 21.17
C GLN A 229 -9.98 5.19 20.20
N PRO A 230 -9.73 3.89 19.95
CA PRO A 230 -10.67 3.06 19.22
C PRO A 230 -11.95 2.86 20.03
N ALA A 231 -13.07 3.17 19.41
CA ALA A 231 -14.41 2.98 19.98
C ALA A 231 -15.26 2.14 19.01
N ALA A 232 -16.38 1.59 19.50
CA ALA A 232 -17.30 0.79 18.71
C ALA A 232 -16.58 -0.25 17.82
N LEU A 233 -15.60 -0.96 18.39
CA LEU A 233 -14.79 -1.95 17.70
C LEU A 233 -15.63 -3.18 17.38
N ALA A 234 -15.81 -3.47 16.09
CA ALA A 234 -16.51 -4.63 15.58
C ALA A 234 -15.57 -5.54 14.78
N ARG A 235 -15.83 -6.84 14.81
CA ARG A 235 -14.97 -7.88 14.23
C ARG A 235 -15.78 -8.85 13.39
N TRP A 236 -15.23 -9.24 12.28
CA TRP A 236 -15.74 -10.33 11.45
C TRP A 236 -14.57 -11.14 10.91
N ARG A 237 -14.81 -12.37 10.54
CA ARG A 237 -13.78 -13.25 10.02
C ARG A 237 -14.25 -13.95 8.74
N LEU A 238 -13.36 -13.97 7.75
CA LEU A 238 -13.55 -14.70 6.52
C LEU A 238 -13.77 -16.21 6.77
N PRO A 239 -14.41 -16.93 5.83
CA PRO A 239 -14.49 -18.39 5.87
C PRO A 239 -13.12 -19.05 6.15
N LYS A 240 -13.13 -20.24 6.75
CA LYS A 240 -11.93 -20.89 7.32
C LYS A 240 -10.73 -20.98 6.37
N ASP A 241 -11.00 -21.19 5.09
CA ASP A 241 -9.95 -21.45 4.07
C ASP A 241 -9.60 -20.19 3.25
N ALA A 242 -10.19 -19.05 3.60
CA ALA A 242 -9.89 -17.76 2.96
C ALA A 242 -8.86 -16.98 3.75
N LEU A 243 -7.80 -16.53 3.06
CA LEU A 243 -6.78 -15.63 3.56
C LEU A 243 -6.98 -14.25 2.91
N VAL A 244 -6.86 -13.18 3.70
CA VAL A 244 -6.83 -11.83 3.12
C VAL A 244 -5.46 -11.58 2.50
N HIS A 245 -5.46 -11.04 1.29
CA HIS A 245 -4.25 -10.54 0.64
C HIS A 245 -4.16 -9.02 0.65
N THR A 246 -5.31 -8.35 0.62
CA THR A 246 -5.38 -6.91 0.54
C THR A 246 -6.71 -6.43 1.11
N ALA A 247 -6.73 -5.22 1.67
CA ALA A 247 -7.94 -4.55 2.10
C ALA A 247 -7.82 -3.05 1.91
N ALA A 248 -8.96 -2.37 1.80
CA ALA A 248 -9.03 -0.92 1.65
C ALA A 248 -10.21 -0.35 2.43
N LEU A 249 -10.07 0.87 2.90
CA LEU A 249 -11.13 1.70 3.49
C LEU A 249 -11.32 2.92 2.59
N SER A 250 -12.58 3.28 2.28
CA SER A 250 -12.88 4.50 1.55
C SER A 250 -12.43 5.74 2.34
N GLY A 251 -12.04 6.79 1.64
CA GLY A 251 -11.56 8.02 2.29
C GLY A 251 -12.61 8.70 3.15
N ASP A 252 -13.90 8.52 2.86
CA ASP A 252 -15.00 9.00 3.69
C ASP A 252 -15.37 8.06 4.86
N GLY A 253 -14.69 6.93 4.98
CA GLY A 253 -14.89 5.96 6.07
C GLY A 253 -16.19 5.16 6.02
N ARG A 254 -16.98 5.24 4.94
CA ARG A 254 -18.27 4.54 4.84
C ARG A 254 -18.18 3.10 4.38
N ARG A 255 -17.17 2.79 3.55
CA ARG A 255 -16.98 1.50 2.91
C ARG A 255 -15.63 0.90 3.24
N ALA A 256 -15.62 -0.40 3.48
CA ALA A 256 -14.40 -1.18 3.56
C ALA A 256 -14.49 -2.40 2.64
N TYR A 257 -13.34 -2.85 2.16
CA TYR A 257 -13.25 -3.96 1.23
C TYR A 257 -12.10 -4.88 1.62
N ALA A 258 -12.26 -6.18 1.37
CA ALA A 258 -11.19 -7.16 1.54
C ALA A 258 -11.15 -8.11 0.34
N GLY A 259 -9.97 -8.30 -0.21
CA GLY A 259 -9.67 -9.22 -1.29
C GLY A 259 -8.97 -10.47 -0.77
N ALA A 260 -9.44 -11.65 -1.15
CA ALA A 260 -8.96 -12.91 -0.62
C ALA A 260 -8.31 -13.83 -1.68
N ASN A 261 -7.56 -14.83 -1.19
CA ASN A 261 -6.87 -15.85 -1.99
C ASN A 261 -7.81 -16.78 -2.75
N ASN A 262 -9.09 -16.82 -2.40
CA ASN A 262 -10.14 -17.58 -3.09
C ASN A 262 -10.81 -16.79 -4.23
N GLY A 263 -10.27 -15.62 -4.57
CA GLY A 263 -10.80 -14.73 -5.61
C GLY A 263 -12.10 -14.03 -5.23
N VAL A 264 -12.45 -13.97 -3.96
CA VAL A 264 -13.66 -13.29 -3.48
C VAL A 264 -13.31 -11.91 -2.94
N LEU A 265 -14.03 -10.90 -3.44
CA LEU A 265 -14.09 -9.56 -2.87
C LEU A 265 -15.25 -9.52 -1.87
N TYR A 266 -14.97 -9.06 -0.67
CA TYR A 266 -15.94 -8.81 0.40
C TYR A 266 -16.07 -7.31 0.60
N ALA A 267 -17.31 -6.79 0.59
CA ALA A 267 -17.59 -5.39 0.84
C ALA A 267 -18.39 -5.21 2.13
N PHE A 268 -18.03 -4.20 2.88
CA PHE A 268 -18.59 -3.91 4.20
C PHE A 268 -19.13 -2.48 4.21
N ASP A 269 -20.32 -2.30 4.75
CA ASP A 269 -20.83 -1.00 5.17
C ASP A 269 -20.39 -0.76 6.62
N VAL A 270 -19.58 0.27 6.85
CA VAL A 270 -18.96 0.52 8.14
C VAL A 270 -20.00 0.76 9.24
N ALA A 271 -21.07 1.50 8.94
CA ALA A 271 -22.13 1.77 9.92
C ALA A 271 -22.93 0.50 10.25
N ALA A 272 -23.30 -0.29 9.24
CA ALA A 272 -24.00 -1.56 9.45
C ALA A 272 -23.12 -2.58 10.17
N PHE A 273 -21.82 -2.62 9.88
CA PHE A 273 -20.87 -3.55 10.47
C PHE A 273 -20.75 -3.43 11.99
N GLN A 274 -20.96 -2.23 12.55
CA GLN A 274 -20.96 -2.01 13.99
C GLN A 274 -22.09 -2.76 14.71
N HIS A 275 -23.19 -3.05 14.03
CA HIS A 275 -24.37 -3.72 14.56
C HIS A 275 -24.48 -5.18 14.14
N THR A 276 -24.11 -5.46 12.89
CA THR A 276 -24.18 -6.78 12.28
C THR A 276 -22.89 -7.02 11.48
N PRO A 277 -21.81 -7.48 12.13
CA PRO A 277 -20.54 -7.72 11.45
C PRO A 277 -20.67 -8.74 10.32
N GLY A 278 -20.26 -8.35 9.13
CA GLY A 278 -20.28 -9.19 7.93
C GLY A 278 -20.30 -8.35 6.64
N PRO A 279 -20.04 -8.98 5.49
CA PRO A 279 -20.11 -8.28 4.21
C PRO A 279 -21.57 -7.98 3.84
N VAL A 280 -21.80 -6.80 3.28
CA VAL A 280 -23.11 -6.42 2.71
C VAL A 280 -23.33 -7.02 1.32
N TRP A 281 -22.21 -7.25 0.59
CA TRP A 281 -22.20 -8.01 -0.66
C TRP A 281 -20.82 -8.65 -0.89
N THR A 282 -20.78 -9.60 -1.81
CA THR A 282 -19.53 -10.23 -2.28
C THR A 282 -19.54 -10.35 -3.79
N ALA A 283 -18.37 -10.31 -4.43
CA ALA A 283 -18.18 -10.58 -5.83
C ALA A 283 -16.98 -11.50 -6.05
N LYS A 284 -16.98 -12.29 -7.10
CA LYS A 284 -15.80 -13.05 -7.54
C LYS A 284 -15.05 -12.28 -8.60
N VAL A 285 -13.72 -12.39 -8.56
CA VAL A 285 -12.89 -11.93 -9.68
C VAL A 285 -13.38 -12.63 -10.94
N PRO A 286 -13.63 -11.88 -12.03
CA PRO A 286 -14.02 -12.45 -13.30
C PRO A 286 -12.97 -13.43 -13.88
N GLU A 287 -13.39 -14.21 -14.86
CA GLU A 287 -12.52 -15.01 -15.74
C GLU A 287 -11.62 -16.03 -15.02
N GLY A 288 -12.08 -16.55 -13.88
CA GLY A 288 -11.40 -17.65 -13.18
C GLY A 288 -10.11 -17.27 -12.49
N ALA A 289 -9.82 -15.98 -12.29
CA ALA A 289 -8.72 -15.58 -11.43
C ALA A 289 -8.94 -16.09 -9.99
N THR A 290 -7.87 -16.55 -9.36
CA THR A 290 -7.96 -17.31 -8.12
C THR A 290 -7.64 -16.50 -6.87
N THR A 291 -6.88 -15.41 -7.01
CA THR A 291 -6.41 -14.61 -5.87
C THR A 291 -6.51 -13.13 -6.22
N ILE A 292 -7.02 -12.32 -5.30
CA ILE A 292 -7.02 -10.87 -5.43
C ILE A 292 -5.71 -10.35 -4.82
N TYR A 293 -4.81 -9.82 -5.66
CA TYR A 293 -3.55 -9.20 -5.24
C TYR A 293 -3.67 -7.68 -5.13
N GLY A 294 -4.31 -7.03 -6.10
CA GLY A 294 -4.56 -5.60 -6.09
C GLY A 294 -6.00 -5.28 -5.70
N LEU A 295 -6.18 -4.29 -4.84
CA LEU A 295 -7.48 -3.76 -4.46
C LEU A 295 -7.35 -2.27 -4.18
N ALA A 296 -8.26 -1.48 -4.71
CA ALA A 296 -8.39 -0.05 -4.42
C ALA A 296 -9.86 0.36 -4.47
N CYS A 297 -10.22 1.38 -3.71
CA CYS A 297 -11.50 2.07 -3.86
C CYS A 297 -11.25 3.59 -3.99
N ASP A 298 -12.20 4.30 -4.56
CA ASP A 298 -12.19 5.76 -4.60
C ASP A 298 -12.50 6.34 -3.20
N ARG A 299 -12.37 7.66 -3.07
CA ARG A 299 -12.56 8.34 -1.77
C ARG A 299 -13.98 8.15 -1.23
N ALA A 300 -14.98 8.11 -2.09
CA ALA A 300 -16.39 7.96 -1.70
C ALA A 300 -16.79 6.50 -1.44
N GLY A 301 -16.00 5.53 -1.89
CA GLY A 301 -16.36 4.12 -1.85
C GLY A 301 -17.47 3.74 -2.85
N ASP A 302 -17.71 4.59 -3.86
CA ASP A 302 -18.71 4.33 -4.91
C ASP A 302 -18.13 3.44 -6.02
N LYS A 303 -16.80 3.35 -6.12
CA LYS A 303 -16.07 2.45 -7.02
C LYS A 303 -15.05 1.62 -6.28
N VAL A 304 -14.96 0.36 -6.65
CA VAL A 304 -13.90 -0.55 -6.19
C VAL A 304 -13.30 -1.28 -7.38
N ALA A 305 -11.97 -1.32 -7.43
CA ALA A 305 -11.20 -2.07 -8.41
C ALA A 305 -10.49 -3.24 -7.74
N ILE A 306 -10.48 -4.38 -8.40
CA ILE A 306 -9.71 -5.56 -8.01
C ILE A 306 -8.86 -6.05 -9.15
N ALA A 307 -7.72 -6.64 -8.81
CA ALA A 307 -6.87 -7.30 -9.79
C ALA A 307 -6.42 -8.66 -9.26
N GLY A 308 -6.50 -9.66 -10.10
CA GLY A 308 -6.16 -11.04 -9.76
C GLY A 308 -5.36 -11.74 -10.84
N ASN A 309 -4.58 -12.75 -10.41
CA ASN A 309 -3.79 -13.57 -11.33
C ASN A 309 -4.65 -14.65 -11.98
N ARG A 310 -4.38 -14.89 -13.26
CA ARG A 310 -4.90 -15.99 -14.05
C ARG A 310 -3.78 -16.61 -14.90
N GLU A 311 -4.04 -17.71 -15.52
CA GLU A 311 -3.11 -18.30 -16.49
C GLU A 311 -2.84 -17.31 -17.64
N GLY A 312 -1.56 -17.02 -17.89
CA GLY A 312 -1.11 -16.11 -18.94
C GLY A 312 -1.21 -14.61 -18.61
N GLY A 313 -1.35 -14.22 -17.33
CA GLY A 313 -1.33 -12.80 -16.93
C GLY A 313 -2.27 -12.47 -15.79
N GLY A 314 -2.97 -11.36 -15.89
CA GLY A 314 -3.91 -10.88 -14.89
C GLY A 314 -5.22 -10.35 -15.46
N VAL A 315 -6.20 -10.19 -14.61
CA VAL A 315 -7.46 -9.50 -14.88
C VAL A 315 -7.64 -8.36 -13.89
N VAL A 316 -8.09 -7.22 -14.39
CA VAL A 316 -8.55 -6.08 -13.61
C VAL A 316 -10.05 -5.95 -13.81
N ALA A 317 -10.79 -5.71 -12.74
CA ALA A 317 -12.22 -5.47 -12.79
C ALA A 317 -12.60 -4.28 -11.92
N VAL A 318 -13.47 -3.43 -12.43
CA VAL A 318 -14.02 -2.29 -11.71
C VAL A 318 -15.52 -2.50 -11.50
N TYR A 319 -15.95 -2.28 -10.27
CA TYR A 319 -17.33 -2.35 -9.85
C TYR A 319 -17.82 -0.98 -9.37
N ALA A 320 -19.07 -0.64 -9.70
CA ALA A 320 -19.80 0.40 -8.99
C ALA A 320 -20.47 -0.22 -7.76
N ASP A 321 -20.29 0.39 -6.59
CA ASP A 321 -20.90 -0.02 -5.33
C ASP A 321 -22.15 0.80 -5.07
N ALA A 322 -23.33 0.16 -5.13
CA ALA A 322 -24.62 0.80 -4.84
C ALA A 322 -25.05 0.61 -3.37
N GLY A 323 -24.15 0.15 -2.51
CA GLY A 323 -24.41 -0.05 -1.09
C GLY A 323 -24.71 -1.48 -0.70
N THR A 324 -25.77 -2.07 -1.23
CA THR A 324 -26.18 -3.45 -0.93
C THR A 324 -25.83 -4.43 -2.05
N GLU A 325 -25.37 -3.92 -3.18
CA GLU A 325 -24.96 -4.69 -4.35
C GLU A 325 -23.87 -3.97 -5.13
N ALA A 326 -23.14 -4.70 -5.95
CA ALA A 326 -22.15 -4.16 -6.86
C ALA A 326 -22.47 -4.53 -8.30
N THR A 327 -22.21 -3.59 -9.21
CA THR A 327 -22.36 -3.81 -10.66
C THR A 327 -20.98 -3.76 -11.31
N LEU A 328 -20.60 -4.86 -12.00
CA LEU A 328 -19.38 -4.88 -12.81
C LEU A 328 -19.52 -3.86 -13.94
N GLN A 329 -18.60 -2.90 -13.98
CA GLN A 329 -18.56 -1.85 -14.99
C GLN A 329 -17.78 -2.30 -16.21
N TRP A 330 -16.56 -2.78 -15.99
CA TRP A 330 -15.69 -3.26 -17.05
C TRP A 330 -14.62 -4.22 -16.51
N THR A 331 -14.00 -4.96 -17.43
CA THR A 331 -12.81 -5.77 -17.18
C THR A 331 -11.71 -5.42 -18.19
N ALA A 332 -10.46 -5.55 -17.77
CA ALA A 332 -9.30 -5.46 -18.64
C ALA A 332 -8.29 -6.56 -18.32
N HIS A 333 -7.44 -6.87 -19.30
CA HIS A 333 -6.39 -7.88 -19.13
C HIS A 333 -5.03 -7.21 -19.00
N SER A 334 -4.24 -7.71 -18.05
CA SER A 334 -2.81 -7.43 -17.95
C SER A 334 -2.02 -8.63 -18.48
N LYS A 335 -0.96 -8.36 -19.26
CA LYS A 335 -0.04 -9.42 -19.70
C LYS A 335 0.82 -9.94 -18.57
N GLN A 336 1.05 -9.13 -17.55
CA GLN A 336 1.82 -9.45 -16.36
C GLN A 336 0.90 -9.65 -15.14
N SER A 337 1.43 -10.31 -14.11
CA SER A 337 0.76 -10.45 -12.83
C SER A 337 0.49 -9.07 -12.22
N PRO A 338 -0.75 -8.75 -11.81
CA PRO A 338 -1.06 -7.51 -11.12
C PRO A 338 -0.55 -7.55 -9.68
N ASN A 339 0.01 -6.44 -9.22
CA ASN A 339 0.56 -6.33 -7.86
C ASN A 339 -0.18 -5.29 -7.01
N CYS A 340 -0.39 -4.09 -7.54
CA CYS A 340 -1.01 -3.00 -6.80
C CYS A 340 -1.93 -2.20 -7.71
N LEU A 341 -3.06 -1.79 -7.16
CA LEU A 341 -4.00 -0.84 -7.77
C LEU A 341 -4.06 0.44 -6.96
N ALA A 342 -4.33 1.56 -7.62
CA ALA A 342 -4.67 2.82 -6.97
C ALA A 342 -5.65 3.62 -7.84
N PHE A 343 -6.72 4.13 -7.23
CA PHE A 343 -7.51 5.20 -7.81
C PHE A 343 -6.90 6.57 -7.52
N ASP A 344 -7.19 7.57 -8.35
CA ASP A 344 -7.24 8.92 -7.86
C ASP A 344 -8.44 9.06 -6.89
N PRO A 345 -8.42 9.99 -5.92
CA PRO A 345 -9.52 10.15 -4.98
C PRO A 345 -10.88 10.42 -5.60
N GLY A 346 -10.92 10.99 -6.80
CA GLY A 346 -12.13 11.24 -7.56
C GLY A 346 -12.71 10.01 -8.27
N GLY A 347 -11.97 8.89 -8.30
CA GLY A 347 -12.40 7.65 -8.96
C GLY A 347 -12.49 7.76 -10.48
N GLN A 348 -11.79 8.72 -11.10
CA GLN A 348 -11.75 8.89 -12.54
C GLN A 348 -10.64 8.07 -13.21
N TRP A 349 -9.52 7.90 -12.52
CA TRP A 349 -8.33 7.23 -13.05
C TRP A 349 -7.95 6.05 -12.19
N LEU A 350 -7.51 4.97 -12.85
CA LEU A 350 -7.04 3.75 -12.19
C LEU A 350 -5.64 3.40 -12.66
N GLY A 351 -4.69 3.34 -11.72
CA GLY A 351 -3.34 2.87 -11.96
C GLY A 351 -3.16 1.40 -11.55
N LEU A 352 -2.36 0.66 -12.31
CA LEU A 352 -1.90 -0.69 -12.00
C LEU A 352 -0.38 -0.77 -12.09
N ALA A 353 0.27 -1.31 -11.07
CA ALA A 353 1.62 -1.82 -11.15
C ALA A 353 1.60 -3.35 -11.31
N SER A 354 2.45 -3.89 -12.16
CA SER A 354 2.45 -5.31 -12.53
C SER A 354 3.85 -5.87 -12.72
N GLY A 355 3.96 -7.19 -12.69
CA GLY A 355 5.20 -7.95 -12.84
C GLY A 355 5.21 -9.17 -11.94
N HIS A 356 6.24 -10.01 -12.07
CA HIS A 356 6.42 -11.20 -11.25
C HIS A 356 7.87 -11.28 -10.75
N PRO A 357 8.11 -11.82 -9.53
CA PRO A 357 9.46 -11.88 -8.93
C PRO A 357 10.49 -12.74 -9.69
N ASP A 358 10.09 -13.52 -10.69
CA ASP A 358 10.96 -14.40 -11.48
C ASP A 358 11.67 -13.71 -12.64
N ASN A 359 11.90 -12.40 -12.57
CA ASN A 359 12.54 -11.56 -13.59
C ASN A 359 11.73 -11.37 -14.89
N THR A 360 10.41 -11.54 -14.86
CA THR A 360 9.60 -11.11 -15.98
C THR A 360 9.50 -9.59 -16.01
N PRO A 361 9.52 -8.98 -17.22
CA PRO A 361 9.24 -7.56 -17.36
C PRO A 361 7.94 -7.18 -16.66
N GLY A 362 7.97 -6.05 -15.97
CA GLY A 362 6.80 -5.46 -15.35
C GLY A 362 6.29 -4.24 -16.09
N GLY A 363 5.52 -3.42 -15.40
CA GLY A 363 5.09 -2.13 -15.95
C GLY A 363 3.99 -1.48 -15.15
N PHE A 364 3.69 -0.27 -15.59
CA PHE A 364 2.64 0.59 -15.06
C PHE A 364 1.60 0.85 -16.12
N ASN A 365 0.34 0.72 -15.76
CA ASN A 365 -0.79 1.06 -16.63
C ASN A 365 -1.62 2.15 -15.98
N LEU A 366 -2.22 2.99 -16.81
CA LEU A 366 -3.25 3.94 -16.40
C LEU A 366 -4.47 3.79 -17.30
N TRP A 367 -5.65 3.70 -16.69
CA TRP A 367 -6.94 3.63 -17.36
C TRP A 367 -7.87 4.77 -16.94
N ASP A 368 -8.77 5.16 -17.84
CA ASP A 368 -10.00 5.82 -17.44
C ASP A 368 -10.85 4.79 -16.67
N ALA A 369 -11.14 5.10 -15.43
CA ALA A 369 -11.86 4.18 -14.54
C ALA A 369 -13.37 4.08 -14.84
N ASN A 370 -13.89 4.96 -15.70
CA ASN A 370 -15.31 4.92 -16.06
C ASN A 370 -15.62 3.90 -17.17
N ASP A 371 -14.68 3.71 -18.12
CA ASP A 371 -14.92 2.86 -19.27
C ASP A 371 -13.83 1.81 -19.55
N GLY A 372 -12.74 1.82 -18.76
CA GLY A 372 -11.63 0.90 -18.93
C GLY A 372 -10.70 1.22 -20.11
N THR A 373 -10.80 2.43 -20.69
CA THR A 373 -9.91 2.86 -21.77
C THR A 373 -8.51 3.06 -21.25
N MET A 374 -7.55 2.27 -21.75
CA MET A 374 -6.13 2.40 -21.37
C MET A 374 -5.56 3.68 -21.97
N GLN A 375 -5.06 4.57 -21.12
CA GLN A 375 -4.44 5.82 -21.49
C GLN A 375 -3.01 5.61 -21.96
N TRP A 376 -2.23 4.90 -21.14
CA TRP A 376 -0.85 4.56 -21.45
C TRP A 376 -0.35 3.33 -20.70
N PHE A 377 0.76 2.80 -21.16
CA PHE A 377 1.54 1.74 -20.52
C PHE A 377 3.02 2.13 -20.54
N TRP A 378 3.69 1.95 -19.40
CA TRP A 378 5.14 2.11 -19.26
C TRP A 378 5.74 0.77 -18.86
N ALA A 379 6.65 0.22 -19.69
CA ALA A 379 7.34 -1.02 -19.43
C ALA A 379 8.52 -0.80 -18.46
N THR A 380 8.76 -1.77 -17.60
CA THR A 380 9.95 -1.88 -16.74
C THR A 380 10.63 -3.21 -17.01
N ASP A 381 11.97 -3.26 -16.86
CA ASP A 381 12.72 -4.50 -17.10
C ASP A 381 12.47 -5.53 -15.99
N ASN A 382 12.07 -5.08 -14.79
CA ASN A 382 11.74 -5.91 -13.65
C ASN A 382 10.33 -5.62 -13.13
N MET A 383 9.92 -6.40 -12.13
CA MET A 383 8.64 -6.25 -11.45
C MET A 383 8.44 -4.82 -10.94
N SER A 384 7.23 -4.32 -11.07
CA SER A 384 6.75 -3.08 -10.47
C SER A 384 5.74 -3.42 -9.40
N TRP A 385 5.95 -2.91 -8.19
CA TRP A 385 5.10 -3.24 -7.06
C TRP A 385 4.13 -2.11 -6.71
N PRO A 386 4.56 -0.88 -6.37
CA PRO A 386 3.65 0.17 -5.93
C PRO A 386 3.24 1.08 -7.08
N ILE A 387 2.04 1.62 -6.99
CA ILE A 387 1.56 2.76 -7.79
C ILE A 387 0.65 3.63 -6.94
N ARG A 388 0.74 4.96 -7.11
CA ARG A 388 -0.14 5.94 -6.47
C ARG A 388 -0.43 7.10 -7.41
N LEU A 389 -1.60 7.73 -7.20
CA LEU A 389 -2.04 8.94 -7.89
C LEU A 389 -2.27 10.06 -6.87
N SER A 390 -1.89 11.30 -7.21
CA SER A 390 -2.21 12.48 -6.40
C SER A 390 -3.71 12.76 -6.37
N GLY A 391 -4.15 13.56 -5.40
CA GLY A 391 -5.56 13.89 -5.20
C GLY A 391 -6.23 14.54 -6.39
N ASP A 392 -5.48 15.33 -7.14
CA ASP A 392 -5.90 15.99 -8.37
C ASP A 392 -5.57 15.20 -9.64
N ALA A 393 -5.07 13.98 -9.48
CA ALA A 393 -4.56 13.11 -10.56
C ALA A 393 -3.49 13.77 -11.45
N SER A 394 -2.82 14.85 -10.98
CA SER A 394 -1.80 15.55 -11.76
C SER A 394 -0.42 14.86 -11.73
N VAL A 395 -0.22 13.93 -10.79
CA VAL A 395 0.98 13.12 -10.65
C VAL A 395 0.60 11.65 -10.50
N VAL A 396 1.31 10.79 -11.25
CA VAL A 396 1.30 9.33 -11.04
C VAL A 396 2.72 8.94 -10.65
N VAL A 397 2.87 8.19 -9.56
CA VAL A 397 4.17 7.71 -9.09
C VAL A 397 4.17 6.20 -8.96
N SER A 398 5.27 5.58 -9.32
CA SER A 398 5.46 4.15 -9.17
C SER A 398 6.91 3.80 -8.82
N GLY A 399 7.12 2.58 -8.35
CA GLY A 399 8.43 2.04 -8.03
C GLY A 399 8.65 0.67 -8.65
N SER A 400 9.92 0.35 -8.93
CA SER A 400 10.29 -0.93 -9.54
C SER A 400 11.45 -1.59 -8.80
N ASP A 401 11.62 -2.88 -9.07
CA ASP A 401 12.75 -3.69 -8.59
C ASP A 401 14.10 -3.28 -9.22
N GLU A 402 14.10 -2.35 -10.17
CA GLU A 402 15.29 -1.68 -10.70
C GLU A 402 15.83 -0.59 -9.77
N SER A 403 15.33 -0.50 -8.56
CA SER A 403 15.65 0.55 -7.58
C SER A 403 15.16 1.94 -8.03
N MET A 404 14.20 2.01 -8.94
CA MET A 404 13.76 3.28 -9.54
C MET A 404 12.42 3.72 -8.98
N VAL A 405 12.34 4.98 -8.57
CA VAL A 405 11.10 5.72 -8.36
C VAL A 405 10.87 6.56 -9.60
N THR A 406 9.70 6.41 -10.22
CA THR A 406 9.36 7.13 -11.46
C THR A 406 8.06 7.91 -11.25
N ALA A 407 8.12 9.20 -11.52
CA ALA A 407 6.98 10.11 -11.46
C ALA A 407 6.61 10.60 -12.87
N PHE A 408 5.33 10.59 -13.17
CA PHE A 408 4.76 10.98 -14.45
C PHE A 408 3.79 12.15 -14.27
N VAL A 409 3.66 12.95 -15.34
CA VAL A 409 2.54 13.89 -15.47
C VAL A 409 1.26 13.07 -15.57
N GLY A 410 0.39 13.26 -14.61
CA GLY A 410 -0.92 12.61 -14.60
C GLY A 410 -1.95 13.36 -15.44
N PRO A 411 -3.08 12.72 -15.76
CA PRO A 411 -4.11 13.30 -16.64
C PRO A 411 -4.77 14.54 -16.06
N GLY A 412 -4.82 14.70 -14.74
CA GLY A 412 -5.35 15.89 -14.06
C GLY A 412 -4.57 17.17 -14.37
N ALA A 413 -3.28 17.07 -14.72
CA ALA A 413 -2.47 18.23 -15.10
C ALA A 413 -2.97 18.95 -16.36
N ALA A 414 -3.61 18.23 -17.29
CA ALA A 414 -4.18 18.79 -18.51
C ALA A 414 -5.45 19.61 -18.22
N ILE A 415 -6.23 19.22 -17.23
CA ILE A 415 -7.47 19.89 -16.82
C ILE A 415 -7.16 21.27 -16.20
N GLY A 416 -6.03 21.39 -15.46
CA GLY A 416 -5.56 22.65 -14.88
C GLY A 416 -5.08 23.67 -15.90
N ARG A 417 -4.45 23.21 -16.99
CA ARG A 417 -3.96 24.12 -18.06
C ARG A 417 -5.10 24.73 -18.88
N GLY A 418 -6.17 23.97 -19.13
CA GLY A 418 -7.34 24.47 -19.87
C GLY A 418 -8.18 25.54 -19.13
N ARG A 419 -8.12 25.58 -17.79
CA ARG A 419 -8.81 26.62 -17.01
C ARG A 419 -8.01 27.93 -16.93
N ALA A 420 -6.70 27.90 -16.99
CA ALA A 420 -5.87 29.10 -16.94
C ALA A 420 -5.88 29.88 -18.27
N GLU A 421 -6.18 29.21 -19.40
CA GLU A 421 -6.25 29.87 -20.72
C GLU A 421 -7.65 30.45 -21.04
N SER A 422 -8.69 30.11 -20.26
CA SER A 422 -10.06 30.62 -20.48
C SER A 422 -10.39 31.89 -19.71
N ASP A 423 -9.55 32.33 -18.77
CA ASP A 423 -9.72 33.51 -17.93
C ASP A 423 -8.78 34.69 -18.29
N GLY A 424 -8.16 34.64 -19.50
CA GLY A 424 -7.27 35.66 -20.05
C GLY A 424 -7.95 36.56 -21.11
#